data_84a1a4c91776715fffc26c5ff498c7fd
#
_entry.id   84a1a4c91776715fffc26c5ff498c7fd
#
_cell.length_a   1.000
_cell.length_b   1.000
_cell.length_c   1.000
_cell.angle_alpha   90.00
_cell.angle_beta   90.00
_cell.angle_gamma   90.00
#
_symmetry.space_group_name_H-M   'P 1'
#
loop_
_entity.id
_entity.type
_entity.pdbx_description
1 polymer ?
#
loop_
_entity_poly.entity_id
_entity_poly.type
_entity_poly.pdbx_seq_one_letter_code
_entity_poly.pdbx_strand_id
1 'polypeptide(L)'
;RGLGDVYKRQEVSGLPQVAVVGQGGLLDITLAEDFAQSRLLFLTYAKPQEGGGAGTALASARLSEDARTLENLTELFAMKPGSNGGQHFGSRVVEARDGTLLVTIGERGDRPAAHNGSIIRVNRDGSIPDDNPFVDMPDVLPEIWSYGHRNPQGAGLDLDGRLWVSEHGAKGGDEVNRITKGTNYGWPVISYGEHYSGAKIGEGTSKEGMAQPEFYWDPSIAPAGLVVYSGAQFPEWEGDIFVGSLKFDYIARLSGDPLEEVQQIKTAETARVRDVVEGPEGAIWFISEGNGTVYRITP
;
A
#
# COMPACT_ATOMS: atom_id res chain seq x y z
N ARG A 1 -19.69 24.21 11.64
CA ARG A 1 -20.27 23.41 12.74
C ARG A 1 -21.10 22.29 12.10
N GLY A 2 -20.47 21.29 11.54
CA GLY A 2 -21.11 20.03 11.18
C GLY A 2 -21.30 19.20 12.44
N LEU A 3 -22.55 18.83 12.76
CA LEU A 3 -22.84 17.72 13.66
C LEU A 3 -22.21 16.50 12.98
N GLY A 4 -21.12 15.97 13.54
CA GLY A 4 -20.53 14.76 13.05
C GLY A 4 -21.56 13.66 13.14
N ASP A 5 -21.85 13.02 12.01
CA ASP A 5 -22.63 11.80 12.00
C ASP A 5 -21.95 10.81 12.95
N VAL A 6 -22.67 10.38 13.97
CA VAL A 6 -22.19 9.35 14.90
C VAL A 6 -22.21 8.05 14.12
N TYR A 7 -21.09 7.73 13.46
CA TYR A 7 -20.92 6.43 12.80
C TYR A 7 -21.03 5.33 13.86
N LYS A 8 -22.06 4.51 13.75
CA LYS A 8 -22.20 3.34 14.60
C LYS A 8 -21.13 2.34 14.22
N ARG A 9 -20.10 2.20 15.06
CA ARG A 9 -19.17 1.07 14.94
C ARG A 9 -19.93 -0.22 15.17
N GLN A 10 -19.85 -1.14 14.24
CA GLN A 10 -20.43 -2.48 14.36
C GLN A 10 -19.34 -3.52 14.11
N GLU A 11 -19.44 -4.63 14.77
CA GLU A 11 -18.57 -5.77 14.53
C GLU A 11 -18.93 -6.41 13.18
N VAL A 12 -17.90 -6.78 12.41
CA VAL A 12 -18.02 -7.55 11.18
C VAL A 12 -17.40 -8.91 11.40
N SER A 13 -18.20 -9.96 11.25
CA SER A 13 -17.78 -11.37 11.36
C SER A 13 -17.31 -11.94 10.03
N GLY A 14 -16.78 -13.18 10.03
CA GLY A 14 -16.37 -13.88 8.81
C GLY A 14 -14.95 -13.53 8.33
N LEU A 15 -14.14 -12.90 9.16
CA LEU A 15 -12.75 -12.62 8.89
C LEU A 15 -11.90 -13.90 8.79
N PRO A 16 -10.81 -13.92 7.98
CA PRO A 16 -9.86 -15.02 7.97
C PRO A 16 -9.11 -15.13 9.31
N GLN A 17 -8.40 -16.24 9.50
CA GLN A 17 -7.49 -16.34 10.64
C GLN A 17 -6.30 -15.39 10.45
N VAL A 18 -6.18 -14.41 11.33
CA VAL A 18 -5.17 -13.35 11.28
C VAL A 18 -4.08 -13.59 12.33
N ALA A 19 -2.81 -13.53 11.93
CA ALA A 19 -1.68 -13.51 12.86
C ALA A 19 -1.44 -12.08 13.34
N VAL A 20 -1.53 -11.87 14.66
CA VAL A 20 -1.16 -10.59 15.28
C VAL A 20 0.28 -10.72 15.77
N VAL A 21 1.25 -10.32 14.94
CA VAL A 21 2.69 -10.43 15.21
C VAL A 21 3.45 -9.21 14.70
N GLY A 22 4.10 -8.47 15.59
CA GLY A 22 4.83 -7.24 15.21
C GLY A 22 3.92 -6.20 14.56
N GLN A 23 4.18 -5.89 13.30
CA GLN A 23 3.37 -4.98 12.47
C GLN A 23 2.22 -5.70 11.73
N GLY A 24 2.15 -7.03 11.82
CA GLY A 24 1.13 -7.84 11.15
C GLY A 24 -0.20 -7.84 11.89
N GLY A 25 -1.26 -8.04 11.12
CA GLY A 25 -2.64 -8.02 11.58
C GLY A 25 -3.61 -8.08 10.41
N LEU A 26 -4.79 -7.50 10.55
CA LEU A 26 -5.62 -7.09 9.42
C LEU A 26 -4.98 -5.81 8.86
N LEU A 27 -4.67 -5.80 7.56
CA LEU A 27 -3.73 -4.84 7.01
C LEU A 27 -4.41 -3.79 6.10
N ASP A 28 -5.02 -4.22 5.00
CA ASP A 28 -5.69 -3.32 4.07
C ASP A 28 -7.05 -3.85 3.65
N ILE A 29 -7.91 -2.96 3.18
CA ILE A 29 -9.22 -3.28 2.64
C ILE A 29 -9.54 -2.35 1.47
N THR A 30 -9.95 -2.92 0.34
CA THR A 30 -10.36 -2.19 -0.85
C THR A 30 -11.71 -2.71 -1.34
N LEU A 31 -12.62 -1.81 -1.66
CA LEU A 31 -13.87 -2.14 -2.30
C LEU A 31 -13.61 -2.43 -3.79
N ALA A 32 -14.24 -3.47 -4.34
CA ALA A 32 -14.20 -3.70 -5.77
C ALA A 32 -14.80 -2.51 -6.53
N GLU A 33 -14.34 -2.25 -7.75
CA GLU A 33 -14.86 -1.16 -8.59
C GLU A 33 -16.39 -1.26 -8.78
N ASP A 34 -16.91 -2.48 -8.86
CA ASP A 34 -18.33 -2.79 -8.96
C ASP A 34 -19.02 -3.06 -7.62
N PHE A 35 -18.42 -2.62 -6.49
CA PHE A 35 -18.92 -2.90 -5.13
C PHE A 35 -20.39 -2.54 -4.93
N ALA A 36 -20.87 -1.47 -5.53
CA ALA A 36 -22.28 -1.05 -5.40
C ALA A 36 -23.26 -2.13 -5.87
N GLN A 37 -22.85 -2.99 -6.81
CA GLN A 37 -23.62 -4.10 -7.36
C GLN A 37 -23.24 -5.44 -6.76
N SER A 38 -21.93 -5.72 -6.68
CA SER A 38 -21.39 -7.02 -6.26
C SER A 38 -21.28 -7.15 -4.72
N ARG A 39 -21.10 -6.03 -4.01
CA ARG A 39 -20.68 -5.95 -2.60
C ARG A 39 -19.36 -6.69 -2.32
N LEU A 40 -18.57 -6.93 -3.39
CA LEU A 40 -17.27 -7.57 -3.30
C LEU A 40 -16.24 -6.59 -2.71
N LEU A 41 -15.38 -7.12 -1.87
CA LEU A 41 -14.21 -6.39 -1.34
C LEU A 41 -12.99 -7.32 -1.31
N PHE A 42 -11.83 -6.71 -1.29
CA PHE A 42 -10.55 -7.38 -1.15
C PHE A 42 -9.92 -6.96 0.18
N LEU A 43 -9.29 -7.90 0.85
CA LEU A 43 -8.58 -7.62 2.10
C LEU A 43 -7.24 -8.33 2.13
N THR A 44 -6.26 -7.65 2.67
CA THR A 44 -4.95 -8.22 2.97
C THR A 44 -4.78 -8.40 4.47
N TYR A 45 -4.08 -9.44 4.84
CA TYR A 45 -3.86 -9.79 6.24
C TYR A 45 -2.56 -10.56 6.43
N ALA A 46 -2.06 -10.56 7.66
CA ALA A 46 -0.96 -11.43 8.05
C ALA A 46 -1.51 -12.83 8.29
N LYS A 47 -1.23 -13.77 7.39
CA LYS A 47 -1.65 -15.16 7.49
C LYS A 47 -0.64 -15.96 8.31
N PRO A 48 -1.09 -16.72 9.35
CA PRO A 48 -0.21 -17.66 10.03
C PRO A 48 0.37 -18.70 9.07
N GLN A 49 1.64 -19.07 9.25
CA GLN A 49 2.34 -20.03 8.39
C GLN A 49 2.69 -21.31 9.15
N GLU A 50 2.69 -22.45 8.45
CA GLU A 50 3.19 -23.71 9.01
C GLU A 50 4.67 -23.56 9.39
N GLY A 51 5.04 -23.98 10.58
CA GLY A 51 6.40 -23.81 11.11
C GLY A 51 6.66 -22.49 11.83
N GLY A 52 5.66 -21.62 11.93
CA GLY A 52 5.72 -20.33 12.62
C GLY A 52 5.86 -19.14 11.68
N GLY A 53 5.74 -17.93 12.26
CA GLY A 53 5.75 -16.69 11.49
C GLY A 53 4.45 -16.39 10.76
N ALA A 54 4.49 -15.40 9.89
CA ALA A 54 3.34 -14.97 9.10
C ALA A 54 3.79 -14.45 7.72
N GLY A 55 2.89 -14.54 6.74
CA GLY A 55 3.07 -13.97 5.40
C GLY A 55 1.90 -13.07 5.04
N THR A 56 2.11 -12.11 4.15
CA THR A 56 1.04 -11.33 3.56
C THR A 56 0.14 -12.24 2.72
N ALA A 57 -1.16 -12.18 2.95
CA ALA A 57 -2.16 -12.88 2.15
C ALA A 57 -3.22 -11.91 1.64
N LEU A 58 -3.84 -12.25 0.53
CA LEU A 58 -4.97 -11.56 -0.10
C LEU A 58 -6.18 -12.48 -0.09
N ALA A 59 -7.32 -11.95 0.27
CA ALA A 59 -8.60 -12.63 0.14
C ALA A 59 -9.66 -11.71 -0.47
N SER A 60 -10.67 -12.31 -1.08
CA SER A 60 -11.92 -11.64 -1.46
C SER A 60 -13.05 -12.09 -0.56
N ALA A 61 -14.04 -11.24 -0.35
CA ALA A 61 -15.27 -11.57 0.35
C ALA A 61 -16.42 -10.68 -0.12
N ARG A 62 -17.65 -11.16 0.02
CA ARG A 62 -18.85 -10.36 -0.17
C ARG A 62 -19.30 -9.79 1.18
N LEU A 63 -19.53 -8.47 1.26
CA LEU A 63 -20.13 -7.88 2.45
C LEU A 63 -21.64 -8.12 2.45
N SER A 64 -22.19 -8.72 3.50
CA SER A 64 -23.63 -8.95 3.66
C SER A 64 -24.44 -7.65 3.55
N GLU A 65 -25.74 -7.74 3.25
CA GLU A 65 -26.60 -6.57 3.08
C GLU A 65 -26.70 -5.69 4.32
N ASP A 66 -26.64 -6.28 5.51
CA ASP A 66 -26.62 -5.56 6.78
C ASP A 66 -25.22 -5.07 7.19
N ALA A 67 -24.21 -5.33 6.35
CA ALA A 67 -22.80 -4.99 6.55
C ALA A 67 -22.18 -5.57 7.84
N ARG A 68 -22.62 -6.76 8.28
CA ARG A 68 -22.15 -7.39 9.53
C ARG A 68 -21.35 -8.67 9.32
N THR A 69 -21.33 -9.20 8.10
CA THR A 69 -20.65 -10.47 7.82
C THR A 69 -19.94 -10.43 6.48
N LEU A 70 -18.72 -10.96 6.46
CA LEU A 70 -18.01 -11.29 5.23
C LEU A 70 -18.43 -12.70 4.80
N GLU A 71 -19.14 -12.78 3.69
CA GLU A 71 -19.62 -14.00 3.08
C GLU A 71 -18.67 -14.47 1.97
N ASN A 72 -18.63 -15.78 1.70
CA ASN A 72 -17.85 -16.37 0.61
C ASN A 72 -16.36 -15.97 0.63
N LEU A 73 -15.77 -15.88 1.81
CA LEU A 73 -14.35 -15.58 1.96
C LEU A 73 -13.51 -16.59 1.16
N THR A 74 -12.72 -16.08 0.21
CA THR A 74 -11.86 -16.88 -0.67
C THR A 74 -10.45 -16.32 -0.63
N GLU A 75 -9.47 -17.16 -0.28
CA GLU A 75 -8.06 -16.78 -0.37
C GLU A 75 -7.62 -16.79 -1.82
N LEU A 76 -7.11 -15.66 -2.30
CA LEU A 76 -6.64 -15.46 -3.68
C LEU A 76 -5.12 -15.64 -3.79
N PHE A 77 -4.40 -15.26 -2.73
CA PHE A 77 -2.94 -15.32 -2.70
C PHE A 77 -2.45 -15.47 -1.27
N ALA A 78 -1.36 -16.18 -1.09
CA ALA A 78 -0.58 -16.20 0.15
C ALA A 78 0.91 -16.22 -0.16
N MET A 79 1.65 -15.32 0.47
CA MET A 79 3.10 -15.23 0.38
C MET A 79 3.78 -16.56 0.74
N LYS A 80 4.77 -16.98 -0.04
CA LYS A 80 5.58 -18.19 0.17
C LYS A 80 7.08 -17.86 0.00
N PRO A 81 7.94 -18.34 0.91
CA PRO A 81 7.61 -18.83 2.25
C PRO A 81 7.10 -17.68 3.15
N GLY A 82 6.52 -18.03 4.28
CA GLY A 82 6.27 -17.06 5.34
C GLY A 82 7.58 -16.61 5.99
N SER A 83 7.47 -15.57 6.81
CA SER A 83 8.59 -14.93 7.48
C SER A 83 8.39 -14.94 8.99
N ASN A 84 9.46 -15.17 9.75
CA ASN A 84 9.47 -14.97 11.20
C ASN A 84 9.69 -13.49 11.57
N GLY A 85 10.05 -12.63 10.62
CA GLY A 85 10.14 -11.18 10.80
C GLY A 85 8.76 -10.59 11.04
N GLY A 86 8.60 -9.87 12.15
CA GLY A 86 7.35 -9.21 12.52
C GLY A 86 7.16 -7.83 11.88
N GLN A 87 7.85 -7.50 10.79
CA GLN A 87 7.87 -6.15 10.21
C GLN A 87 7.76 -6.17 8.68
N HIS A 88 7.53 -4.99 8.09
CA HIS A 88 7.53 -4.72 6.65
C HIS A 88 6.56 -5.61 5.87
N PHE A 89 5.29 -5.61 6.22
CA PHE A 89 4.28 -6.40 5.51
C PHE A 89 3.89 -5.81 4.15
N GLY A 90 4.12 -4.51 3.91
CA GLY A 90 3.57 -3.81 2.76
C GLY A 90 2.04 -3.82 2.82
N SER A 91 1.43 -4.61 1.93
CA SER A 91 0.05 -5.11 1.99
C SER A 91 -1.04 -4.23 1.39
N ARG A 92 -0.73 -3.15 0.69
CA ARG A 92 -1.76 -2.43 -0.07
C ARG A 92 -2.30 -3.28 -1.20
N VAL A 93 -3.61 -3.24 -1.38
CA VAL A 93 -4.29 -3.85 -2.52
C VAL A 93 -4.96 -2.78 -3.38
N VAL A 94 -4.66 -2.79 -4.67
CA VAL A 94 -5.21 -1.87 -5.66
C VAL A 94 -5.82 -2.69 -6.80
N GLU A 95 -7.07 -2.43 -7.10
CA GLU A 95 -7.71 -2.99 -8.30
C GLU A 95 -7.35 -2.12 -9.50
N ALA A 96 -6.66 -2.72 -10.48
CA ALA A 96 -6.30 -2.08 -11.72
C ALA A 96 -7.51 -1.96 -12.67
N ARG A 97 -7.45 -1.03 -13.64
CA ARG A 97 -8.55 -0.79 -14.60
C ARG A 97 -8.92 -2.01 -15.46
N ASP A 98 -8.01 -2.97 -15.60
CA ASP A 98 -8.25 -4.23 -16.30
C ASP A 98 -8.90 -5.30 -15.41
N GLY A 99 -9.22 -4.95 -14.15
CA GLY A 99 -9.82 -5.83 -13.16
C GLY A 99 -8.83 -6.78 -12.47
N THR A 100 -7.51 -6.64 -12.71
CA THR A 100 -6.51 -7.38 -11.94
C THR A 100 -6.22 -6.69 -10.61
N LEU A 101 -5.65 -7.43 -9.66
CA LEU A 101 -5.30 -6.95 -8.34
C LEU A 101 -3.78 -6.84 -8.20
N LEU A 102 -3.31 -5.65 -7.84
CA LEU A 102 -1.92 -5.39 -7.50
C LEU A 102 -1.78 -5.35 -5.98
N VAL A 103 -0.85 -6.13 -5.43
CA VAL A 103 -0.65 -6.22 -3.97
C VAL A 103 0.81 -5.97 -3.63
N THR A 104 1.05 -5.04 -2.72
CA THR A 104 2.40 -4.73 -2.27
C THR A 104 2.83 -5.67 -1.14
N ILE A 105 4.08 -6.14 -1.19
CA ILE A 105 4.68 -7.02 -0.18
C ILE A 105 6.03 -6.43 0.22
N GLY A 106 6.20 -6.20 1.51
CA GLY A 106 7.49 -5.72 2.05
C GLY A 106 8.53 -6.84 2.17
N GLU A 107 9.80 -6.44 2.37
CA GLU A 107 10.95 -7.37 2.45
C GLU A 107 10.99 -8.17 3.76
N ARG A 108 10.12 -7.89 4.71
CA ARG A 108 9.86 -8.63 5.96
C ARG A 108 10.99 -8.58 7.00
N GLY A 109 12.08 -7.82 6.76
CA GLY A 109 13.28 -7.81 7.59
C GLY A 109 14.10 -9.09 7.53
N ASP A 110 13.75 -10.00 6.62
CA ASP A 110 14.42 -11.27 6.39
C ASP A 110 15.28 -11.22 5.11
N ARG A 111 16.00 -12.30 4.86
CA ARG A 111 16.70 -12.44 3.58
C ARG A 111 15.67 -12.54 2.43
N PRO A 112 15.96 -11.95 1.25
CA PRO A 112 15.08 -12.04 0.11
C PRO A 112 14.73 -13.50 -0.19
N ALA A 113 13.47 -13.84 -0.08
CA ALA A 113 12.91 -15.09 -0.52
C ALA A 113 11.70 -14.74 -1.39
N ALA A 114 11.57 -15.42 -2.47
CA ALA A 114 10.49 -15.41 -3.45
C ALA A 114 9.64 -14.12 -3.55
N HIS A 115 8.72 -13.84 -2.62
CA HIS A 115 7.83 -12.68 -2.66
C HIS A 115 8.31 -11.47 -1.86
N ASN A 116 9.39 -11.57 -1.11
CA ASN A 116 9.86 -10.47 -0.26
C ASN A 116 10.24 -9.24 -1.08
N GLY A 117 9.68 -8.07 -0.73
CA GLY A 117 9.98 -6.82 -1.41
C GLY A 117 9.49 -6.79 -2.86
N SER A 118 8.30 -7.33 -3.11
CA SER A 118 7.69 -7.37 -4.44
C SER A 118 6.31 -6.73 -4.46
N ILE A 119 5.89 -6.32 -5.63
CA ILE A 119 4.48 -6.10 -5.94
C ILE A 119 4.05 -7.28 -6.80
N ILE A 120 2.96 -7.92 -6.46
CA ILE A 120 2.38 -9.02 -7.23
C ILE A 120 1.15 -8.56 -7.99
N ARG A 121 0.81 -9.26 -9.08
CA ARG A 121 -0.42 -9.05 -9.86
C ARG A 121 -1.13 -10.38 -10.08
N VAL A 122 -2.41 -10.43 -9.69
CA VAL A 122 -3.27 -11.60 -9.84
C VAL A 122 -4.65 -11.18 -10.37
N ASN A 123 -5.37 -12.11 -10.98
CA ASN A 123 -6.77 -11.91 -11.32
C ASN A 123 -7.66 -11.91 -10.06
N ARG A 124 -8.92 -11.44 -10.17
CA ARG A 124 -9.91 -11.46 -9.07
C ARG A 124 -10.20 -12.86 -8.51
N ASP A 125 -9.90 -13.92 -9.24
CA ASP A 125 -10.04 -15.32 -8.82
C ASP A 125 -8.74 -15.93 -8.26
N GLY A 126 -7.67 -15.14 -8.20
CA GLY A 126 -6.35 -15.57 -7.73
C GLY A 126 -5.49 -16.24 -8.80
N SER A 127 -5.97 -16.44 -10.02
CA SER A 127 -5.15 -16.93 -11.12
C SER A 127 -4.14 -15.88 -11.57
N ILE A 128 -3.09 -16.33 -12.23
CA ILE A 128 -1.99 -15.47 -12.68
C ILE A 128 -2.32 -14.98 -14.10
N PRO A 129 -2.30 -13.64 -14.35
CA PRO A 129 -2.45 -13.10 -15.70
C PRO A 129 -1.31 -13.56 -16.63
N ASP A 130 -1.68 -13.99 -17.85
CA ASP A 130 -0.74 -14.52 -18.85
C ASP A 130 0.30 -13.47 -19.31
N ASP A 131 -0.01 -12.18 -19.15
CA ASP A 131 0.87 -11.07 -19.53
C ASP A 131 1.74 -10.55 -18.39
N ASN A 132 1.80 -11.23 -17.24
CA ASN A 132 2.75 -10.89 -16.18
C ASN A 132 4.19 -11.02 -16.70
N PRO A 133 5.14 -10.19 -16.18
CA PRO A 133 6.48 -10.09 -16.76
C PRO A 133 7.32 -11.36 -16.64
N PHE A 134 7.01 -12.27 -15.72
CA PHE A 134 7.85 -13.43 -15.38
C PHE A 134 7.17 -14.80 -15.59
N VAL A 135 6.01 -14.86 -16.27
CA VAL A 135 5.26 -16.12 -16.49
C VAL A 135 6.07 -17.20 -17.20
N ASP A 136 6.98 -16.82 -18.08
CA ASP A 136 7.82 -17.75 -18.85
C ASP A 136 9.21 -17.99 -18.21
N MET A 137 9.44 -17.45 -16.98
CA MET A 137 10.73 -17.56 -16.29
C MET A 137 10.68 -18.62 -15.18
N PRO A 138 11.31 -19.79 -15.34
CA PRO A 138 11.13 -20.94 -14.42
C PRO A 138 11.63 -20.69 -13.00
N ASP A 139 12.57 -19.74 -12.82
CA ASP A 139 13.22 -19.46 -11.54
C ASP A 139 12.63 -18.21 -10.83
N VAL A 140 11.58 -17.61 -11.38
CA VAL A 140 10.90 -16.44 -10.83
C VAL A 140 9.42 -16.75 -10.65
N LEU A 141 8.83 -16.27 -9.55
CA LEU A 141 7.41 -16.47 -9.31
C LEU A 141 6.57 -15.64 -10.30
N PRO A 142 5.67 -16.30 -11.05
CA PRO A 142 4.97 -15.68 -12.18
C PRO A 142 3.98 -14.58 -11.76
N GLU A 143 3.55 -14.54 -10.50
CA GLU A 143 2.71 -13.48 -9.95
C GLU A 143 3.46 -12.17 -9.69
N ILE A 144 4.79 -12.15 -9.70
CA ILE A 144 5.58 -10.93 -9.46
C ILE A 144 5.40 -9.96 -10.62
N TRP A 145 5.05 -8.71 -10.26
CA TRP A 145 4.92 -7.57 -11.17
C TRP A 145 6.16 -6.68 -11.18
N SER A 146 6.68 -6.34 -10.00
CA SER A 146 7.93 -5.61 -9.77
C SER A 146 8.60 -6.07 -8.49
N TYR A 147 9.87 -5.73 -8.28
CA TYR A 147 10.65 -6.19 -7.14
C TYR A 147 11.70 -5.15 -6.72
N GLY A 148 12.42 -5.44 -5.63
CA GLY A 148 13.41 -4.52 -5.08
C GLY A 148 12.79 -3.41 -4.23
N HIS A 149 11.65 -3.69 -3.60
CA HIS A 149 10.97 -2.80 -2.66
C HIS A 149 11.35 -3.12 -1.21
N ARG A 150 11.33 -2.09 -0.34
CA ARG A 150 11.56 -2.32 1.09
C ARG A 150 10.25 -2.53 1.85
N ASN A 151 9.40 -1.54 1.91
CA ASN A 151 8.15 -1.62 2.67
C ASN A 151 7.08 -0.65 2.09
N PRO A 152 6.46 -1.00 0.99
CA PRO A 152 5.46 -0.17 0.34
C PRO A 152 4.13 -0.21 1.10
N GLN A 153 3.74 0.90 1.74
CA GLN A 153 2.56 1.03 2.59
C GLN A 153 1.46 1.92 2.00
N GLY A 154 1.72 2.66 0.96
CA GLY A 154 0.71 3.40 0.20
C GLY A 154 0.73 2.98 -1.24
N ALA A 155 -0.43 2.86 -1.89
CA ALA A 155 -0.54 2.61 -3.32
C ALA A 155 -1.87 3.14 -3.86
N GLY A 156 -1.84 3.63 -5.10
CA GLY A 156 -3.01 4.12 -5.82
C GLY A 156 -2.76 4.24 -7.31
N LEU A 157 -3.82 4.29 -8.10
CA LEU A 157 -3.71 4.55 -9.54
C LEU A 157 -3.77 6.05 -9.81
N ASP A 158 -2.99 6.51 -10.79
CA ASP A 158 -3.16 7.84 -11.33
C ASP A 158 -4.32 7.90 -12.34
N LEU A 159 -4.55 9.11 -12.87
CA LEU A 159 -5.64 9.37 -13.82
C LEU A 159 -5.48 8.62 -15.15
N ASP A 160 -4.29 8.13 -15.45
CA ASP A 160 -3.99 7.29 -16.62
C ASP A 160 -4.04 5.78 -16.30
N GLY A 161 -4.24 5.40 -15.01
CA GLY A 161 -4.26 4.02 -14.54
C GLY A 161 -2.89 3.42 -14.24
N ARG A 162 -1.84 4.25 -14.10
CA ARG A 162 -0.51 3.82 -13.68
C ARG A 162 -0.45 3.71 -12.16
N LEU A 163 0.19 2.66 -11.65
CA LEU A 163 0.34 2.44 -10.22
C LEU A 163 1.44 3.35 -9.65
N TRP A 164 1.11 4.05 -8.58
CA TRP A 164 2.03 4.80 -7.73
C TRP A 164 2.08 4.18 -6.34
N VAL A 165 3.26 4.18 -5.74
CA VAL A 165 3.51 3.55 -4.43
C VAL A 165 4.36 4.47 -3.58
N SER A 166 4.01 4.61 -2.29
CA SER A 166 4.88 5.19 -1.28
C SER A 166 5.46 4.10 -0.39
N GLU A 167 6.76 4.14 -0.14
CA GLU A 167 7.42 3.12 0.66
C GLU A 167 8.41 3.70 1.69
N HIS A 168 8.54 2.98 2.80
CA HIS A 168 9.48 3.34 3.86
C HIS A 168 10.91 2.98 3.47
N GLY A 169 11.80 3.95 3.51
CA GLY A 169 13.23 3.74 3.64
C GLY A 169 13.61 3.20 5.03
N ALA A 170 14.89 3.21 5.35
CA ALA A 170 15.35 2.89 6.70
C ALA A 170 15.40 4.17 7.55
N LYS A 171 16.57 4.74 7.80
CA LYS A 171 16.71 6.07 8.41
C LYS A 171 16.92 7.07 7.28
N GLY A 172 15.87 7.74 6.82
CA GLY A 172 15.82 8.51 5.58
C GLY A 172 15.53 7.63 4.35
N GLY A 173 15.37 8.26 3.18
CA GLY A 173 15.14 7.59 1.90
C GLY A 173 13.77 6.91 1.79
N ASP A 174 12.73 7.49 2.36
CA ASP A 174 11.35 7.12 2.03
C ASP A 174 11.06 7.58 0.61
N GLU A 175 10.33 6.80 -0.18
CA GLU A 175 10.22 7.00 -1.61
C GLU A 175 8.78 7.07 -2.11
N VAL A 176 8.59 7.76 -3.21
CA VAL A 176 7.40 7.65 -4.07
C VAL A 176 7.85 7.16 -5.43
N ASN A 177 7.31 6.02 -5.83
CA ASN A 177 7.67 5.28 -7.02
C ASN A 177 6.50 5.16 -7.98
N ARG A 178 6.71 5.42 -9.27
CA ARG A 178 5.79 5.05 -10.34
C ARG A 178 6.14 3.65 -10.83
N ILE A 179 5.23 2.71 -10.66
CA ILE A 179 5.50 1.30 -10.83
C ILE A 179 5.37 0.85 -12.29
N THR A 180 6.44 0.26 -12.80
CA THR A 180 6.51 -0.34 -14.13
C THR A 180 6.74 -1.85 -14.02
N LYS A 181 6.06 -2.63 -14.85
CA LYS A 181 6.15 -4.09 -14.84
C LYS A 181 7.58 -4.57 -15.11
N GLY A 182 8.00 -5.62 -14.41
CA GLY A 182 9.31 -6.26 -14.57
C GLY A 182 10.49 -5.46 -14.01
N THR A 183 10.25 -4.32 -13.37
CA THR A 183 11.28 -3.37 -12.95
C THR A 183 11.80 -3.68 -11.55
N ASN A 184 13.12 -3.51 -11.37
CA ASN A 184 13.82 -3.59 -10.09
C ASN A 184 13.96 -2.18 -9.49
N TYR A 185 13.40 -1.97 -8.28
CA TYR A 185 13.47 -0.70 -7.53
C TYR A 185 14.66 -0.60 -6.57
N GLY A 186 15.51 -1.61 -6.56
CA GLY A 186 16.88 -1.54 -6.08
C GLY A 186 17.13 -1.91 -4.63
N TRP A 187 16.13 -1.97 -3.74
CA TRP A 187 16.35 -2.39 -2.37
C TRP A 187 16.85 -3.86 -2.31
N PRO A 188 17.87 -4.20 -1.48
CA PRO A 188 18.69 -3.31 -0.61
C PRO A 188 20.03 -2.88 -1.26
N VAL A 189 20.16 -2.94 -2.58
CA VAL A 189 21.41 -2.63 -3.30
C VAL A 189 21.64 -1.13 -3.42
N ILE A 190 20.57 -0.37 -3.66
CA ILE A 190 20.60 1.10 -3.63
C ILE A 190 19.61 1.62 -2.59
N SER A 191 19.91 2.77 -1.98
CA SER A 191 19.04 3.46 -1.02
C SER A 191 19.46 4.91 -0.83
N TYR A 192 18.51 5.81 -0.65
CA TYR A 192 18.75 7.19 -0.23
C TYR A 192 18.88 7.34 1.30
N GLY A 193 18.54 6.29 2.07
CA GLY A 193 18.69 6.27 3.52
C GLY A 193 19.93 5.51 3.99
N GLU A 194 20.11 5.46 5.31
CA GLU A 194 21.14 4.70 6.00
C GLU A 194 20.54 3.72 7.01
N HIS A 195 21.31 2.75 7.47
CA HIS A 195 20.89 1.89 8.58
C HIS A 195 20.65 2.70 9.85
N TYR A 196 19.79 2.22 10.76
CA TYR A 196 19.55 2.86 12.05
C TYR A 196 20.84 2.97 12.89
N SER A 197 21.85 2.17 12.62
CA SER A 197 23.20 2.26 13.20
C SER A 197 24.06 3.38 12.60
N GLY A 198 23.62 4.05 11.54
CA GLY A 198 24.37 5.02 10.76
C GLY A 198 25.27 4.40 9.68
N ALA A 199 25.24 3.07 9.50
CA ALA A 199 25.98 2.43 8.42
C ALA A 199 25.29 2.63 7.06
N LYS A 200 26.11 2.72 5.99
CA LYS A 200 25.64 2.83 4.62
C LYS A 200 24.82 1.57 4.24
N ILE A 201 23.72 1.75 3.51
CA ILE A 201 22.97 0.67 2.88
C ILE A 201 23.49 0.48 1.46
N GLY A 202 23.78 -0.78 1.11
CA GLY A 202 24.12 -1.17 -0.25
C GLY A 202 25.30 -0.41 -0.86
N GLU A 203 25.23 -0.17 -2.17
CA GLU A 203 26.33 0.37 -2.96
C GLU A 203 26.25 1.89 -3.17
N GLY A 204 25.07 2.49 -3.03
CA GLY A 204 24.82 3.92 -3.22
C GLY A 204 23.36 4.24 -3.44
N THR A 205 23.09 5.38 -4.09
CA THR A 205 21.73 5.84 -4.36
C THR A 205 21.24 5.43 -5.75
N SER A 206 22.14 5.00 -6.64
CA SER A 206 21.78 4.59 -8.01
C SER A 206 22.66 3.47 -8.52
N LYS A 207 22.11 2.62 -9.39
CA LYS A 207 22.82 1.56 -10.11
C LYS A 207 22.12 1.26 -11.41
N GLU A 208 22.89 0.92 -12.44
CA GLU A 208 22.35 0.50 -13.73
C GLU A 208 21.40 -0.70 -13.60
N GLY A 209 20.25 -0.66 -14.27
CA GLY A 209 19.22 -1.69 -14.20
C GLY A 209 18.29 -1.59 -12.99
N MET A 210 18.42 -0.53 -12.16
CA MET A 210 17.56 -0.25 -11.03
C MET A 210 16.88 1.11 -11.21
N ALA A 211 15.55 1.15 -11.03
CA ALA A 211 14.76 2.37 -11.14
C ALA A 211 15.11 3.35 -10.03
N GLN A 212 14.92 4.62 -10.33
CA GLN A 212 15.01 5.70 -9.35
C GLN A 212 13.60 6.12 -8.93
N PRO A 213 13.41 6.54 -7.66
CA PRO A 213 12.14 7.09 -7.23
C PRO A 213 11.84 8.41 -7.96
N GLU A 214 10.55 8.69 -8.16
CA GLU A 214 10.10 10.00 -8.68
C GLU A 214 10.25 11.10 -7.62
N PHE A 215 10.21 10.72 -6.34
CA PHE A 215 10.47 11.60 -5.20
C PHE A 215 10.95 10.80 -3.99
N TYR A 216 11.77 11.41 -3.12
CA TYR A 216 12.15 10.81 -1.84
C TYR A 216 12.25 11.84 -0.72
N TRP A 217 12.06 11.37 0.52
CA TRP A 217 12.24 12.17 1.74
C TRP A 217 13.50 11.78 2.50
N ASP A 218 14.27 12.78 2.87
CA ASP A 218 15.32 12.68 3.88
C ASP A 218 15.29 13.96 4.75
N PRO A 219 14.92 13.85 6.04
CA PRO A 219 14.69 12.64 6.83
C PRO A 219 13.39 11.91 6.50
N SER A 220 13.32 10.60 6.85
CA SER A 220 12.13 9.77 6.72
C SER A 220 10.91 10.41 7.40
N ILE A 221 9.78 10.45 6.67
CA ILE A 221 8.47 10.90 7.17
C ILE A 221 7.59 9.75 7.65
N ALA A 222 8.02 8.51 7.43
CA ALA A 222 7.24 7.29 7.57
C ALA A 222 5.93 7.35 6.76
N PRO A 223 6.01 7.30 5.41
CA PRO A 223 4.86 7.46 4.53
C PRO A 223 3.89 6.29 4.71
N ALA A 224 2.62 6.59 4.66
CA ALA A 224 1.55 5.60 4.80
C ALA A 224 0.66 5.61 3.55
N GLY A 225 -0.68 5.64 3.68
CA GLY A 225 -1.57 5.65 2.53
C GLY A 225 -1.25 6.73 1.48
N LEU A 226 -1.50 6.41 0.22
CA LEU A 226 -1.26 7.26 -0.93
C LEU A 226 -2.52 7.29 -1.80
N VAL A 227 -2.90 8.48 -2.27
CA VAL A 227 -3.91 8.65 -3.32
C VAL A 227 -3.43 9.67 -4.35
N VAL A 228 -3.69 9.39 -5.63
CA VAL A 228 -3.61 10.38 -6.72
C VAL A 228 -5.00 10.97 -6.88
N TYR A 229 -5.13 12.28 -6.69
CA TYR A 229 -6.41 12.94 -6.55
C TYR A 229 -7.04 13.29 -7.91
N SER A 230 -8.35 13.05 -8.02
CA SER A 230 -9.09 13.29 -9.28
C SER A 230 -9.36 14.76 -9.60
N GLY A 231 -9.22 15.66 -8.62
CA GLY A 231 -9.61 17.07 -8.79
C GLY A 231 -11.10 17.37 -8.53
N ALA A 232 -11.89 16.38 -8.13
CA ALA A 232 -13.36 16.50 -8.10
C ALA A 232 -13.92 17.64 -7.22
N GLN A 233 -13.32 17.88 -6.02
CA GLN A 233 -13.72 19.01 -5.17
C GLN A 233 -12.70 20.15 -5.13
N PHE A 234 -11.44 19.85 -5.47
CA PHE A 234 -10.35 20.83 -5.56
C PHE A 234 -9.69 20.70 -6.94
N PRO A 235 -10.26 21.34 -7.99
CA PRO A 235 -9.76 21.20 -9.37
C PRO A 235 -8.29 21.58 -9.54
N GLU A 236 -7.77 22.49 -8.71
CA GLU A 236 -6.37 22.89 -8.70
C GLU A 236 -5.40 21.83 -8.18
N TRP A 237 -5.92 20.74 -7.62
CA TRP A 237 -5.16 19.60 -7.12
C TRP A 237 -5.29 18.35 -8.00
N GLU A 238 -5.91 18.49 -9.18
CA GLU A 238 -6.06 17.37 -10.11
C GLU A 238 -4.70 16.76 -10.47
N GLY A 239 -4.56 15.45 -10.26
CA GLY A 239 -3.34 14.69 -10.50
C GLY A 239 -2.28 14.79 -9.40
N ASP A 240 -2.48 15.63 -8.37
CA ASP A 240 -1.58 15.69 -7.23
C ASP A 240 -1.63 14.40 -6.40
N ILE A 241 -0.49 14.06 -5.80
CA ILE A 241 -0.36 12.88 -4.94
C ILE A 241 -0.40 13.30 -3.48
N PHE A 242 -1.28 12.68 -2.70
CA PHE A 242 -1.37 12.89 -1.26
C PHE A 242 -0.84 11.68 -0.52
N VAL A 243 0.09 11.90 0.43
CA VAL A 243 0.74 10.85 1.22
C VAL A 243 0.67 11.18 2.70
N GLY A 244 0.17 10.24 3.51
CA GLY A 244 0.12 10.40 4.96
C GLY A 244 1.49 10.26 5.61
N SER A 245 1.83 11.14 6.56
CA SER A 245 3.03 11.02 7.40
C SER A 245 2.67 10.51 8.80
N LEU A 246 3.24 9.37 9.18
CA LEU A 246 3.09 8.83 10.54
C LEU A 246 4.02 9.49 11.56
N LYS A 247 5.12 10.09 11.11
CA LYS A 247 6.16 10.62 11.99
C LYS A 247 5.99 12.08 12.30
N PHE A 248 5.53 12.88 11.33
CA PHE A 248 5.50 14.33 11.47
C PHE A 248 4.10 14.93 11.48
N ASP A 249 3.05 14.07 11.49
CA ASP A 249 1.66 14.47 11.69
C ASP A 249 1.16 15.43 10.61
N TYR A 250 1.33 15.08 9.34
CA TYR A 250 0.82 15.85 8.21
C TYR A 250 0.45 14.94 7.02
N ILE A 251 -0.24 15.52 6.05
CA ILE A 251 -0.42 14.95 4.72
C ILE A 251 0.48 15.74 3.77
N ALA A 252 1.43 15.06 3.12
CA ALA A 252 2.23 15.63 2.03
C ALA A 252 1.38 15.74 0.76
N ARG A 253 1.40 16.89 0.09
CA ARG A 253 0.89 17.06 -1.27
C ARG A 253 2.08 17.22 -2.20
N LEU A 254 2.19 16.29 -3.15
CA LEU A 254 3.23 16.28 -4.17
C LEU A 254 2.59 16.65 -5.51
N SER A 255 3.27 17.46 -6.30
CA SER A 255 2.81 17.94 -7.60
C SER A 255 3.97 18.23 -8.53
N GLY A 256 3.72 18.29 -9.84
CA GLY A 256 4.69 18.71 -10.86
C GLY A 256 5.42 17.54 -11.55
N ASP A 257 6.27 17.92 -12.53
CA ASP A 257 7.18 17.04 -13.25
C ASP A 257 8.48 17.84 -13.49
N PRO A 258 9.56 17.59 -12.72
CA PRO A 258 9.69 16.56 -11.67
C PRO A 258 8.74 16.75 -10.50
N LEU A 259 8.44 15.65 -9.78
CA LEU A 259 7.56 15.64 -8.62
C LEU A 259 8.22 16.38 -7.45
N GLU A 260 7.49 17.31 -6.81
CA GLU A 260 7.95 18.07 -5.65
C GLU A 260 6.91 18.06 -4.52
N GLU A 261 7.35 18.13 -3.26
CA GLU A 261 6.46 18.38 -2.12
C GLU A 261 6.10 19.87 -2.07
N VAL A 262 4.90 20.20 -2.55
CA VAL A 262 4.45 21.59 -2.68
C VAL A 262 3.66 22.09 -1.47
N GLN A 263 3.18 21.18 -0.62
CA GLN A 263 2.42 21.54 0.58
C GLN A 263 2.46 20.45 1.64
N GLN A 264 2.47 20.87 2.91
CA GLN A 264 2.20 20.02 4.07
C GLN A 264 0.88 20.46 4.70
N ILE A 265 -0.15 19.62 4.62
CA ILE A 265 -1.43 19.84 5.30
C ILE A 265 -1.25 19.32 6.72
N LYS A 266 -1.07 20.26 7.67
CA LYS A 266 -0.79 19.95 9.08
C LYS A 266 -1.76 20.67 10.00
N THR A 267 -2.54 19.90 10.74
CA THR A 267 -3.54 20.36 11.70
C THR A 267 -3.55 19.46 12.94
N ALA A 268 -4.39 19.74 13.92
CA ALA A 268 -4.55 18.84 15.07
C ALA A 268 -5.16 17.48 14.67
N GLU A 269 -5.90 17.45 13.57
CA GLU A 269 -6.57 16.25 13.04
C GLU A 269 -5.58 15.29 12.35
N THR A 270 -4.43 15.79 11.84
CA THR A 270 -3.47 14.98 11.07
C THR A 270 -2.46 14.20 11.94
N ALA A 271 -2.79 13.93 13.21
CA ALA A 271 -1.91 13.15 14.10
C ALA A 271 -1.75 11.71 13.60
N ARG A 272 -0.53 11.32 13.22
CA ARG A 272 -0.19 9.99 12.68
C ARG A 272 -1.13 9.54 11.56
N VAL A 273 -1.06 10.21 10.42
CA VAL A 273 -1.94 9.88 9.27
C VAL A 273 -1.56 8.50 8.71
N ARG A 274 -2.47 7.53 8.89
CA ARG A 274 -2.26 6.13 8.48
C ARG A 274 -2.72 5.86 7.06
N ASP A 275 -3.75 6.53 6.59
CA ASP A 275 -4.29 6.33 5.26
C ASP A 275 -4.90 7.61 4.72
N VAL A 276 -4.85 7.77 3.40
CA VAL A 276 -5.45 8.87 2.66
C VAL A 276 -6.11 8.29 1.42
N VAL A 277 -7.39 8.57 1.23
CA VAL A 277 -8.16 8.08 0.08
C VAL A 277 -9.09 9.16 -0.44
N GLU A 278 -9.48 9.08 -1.69
CA GLU A 278 -10.57 9.87 -2.25
C GLU A 278 -11.89 9.11 -2.06
N GLY A 279 -12.87 9.76 -1.46
CA GLY A 279 -14.20 9.20 -1.31
C GLY A 279 -15.05 9.38 -2.57
N PRO A 280 -16.22 8.71 -2.66
CA PRO A 280 -17.06 8.71 -3.86
C PRO A 280 -17.61 10.09 -4.24
N GLU A 281 -17.60 11.05 -3.30
CA GLU A 281 -18.01 12.43 -3.53
C GLU A 281 -16.83 13.35 -3.90
N GLY A 282 -15.63 12.79 -4.10
CA GLY A 282 -14.40 13.53 -4.41
C GLY A 282 -13.75 14.25 -3.23
N ALA A 283 -14.25 14.06 -2.00
CA ALA A 283 -13.57 14.55 -0.81
C ALA A 283 -12.36 13.68 -0.48
N ILE A 284 -11.31 14.28 0.08
CA ILE A 284 -10.15 13.54 0.59
C ILE A 284 -10.46 13.07 2.01
N TRP A 285 -10.44 11.77 2.24
CA TRP A 285 -10.59 11.16 3.55
C TRP A 285 -9.25 10.68 4.07
N PHE A 286 -9.06 10.76 5.39
CA PHE A 286 -7.86 10.22 6.00
C PHE A 286 -8.12 9.62 7.38
N ILE A 287 -7.30 8.64 7.73
CA ILE A 287 -7.30 8.02 9.06
C ILE A 287 -6.20 8.66 9.89
N SER A 288 -6.58 9.30 10.99
CA SER A 288 -5.67 9.73 12.03
C SER A 288 -5.57 8.64 13.09
N GLU A 289 -4.44 7.90 13.09
CA GLU A 289 -4.18 6.86 14.08
C GLU A 289 -4.03 7.47 15.47
N GLY A 290 -3.33 8.62 15.56
CA GLY A 290 -3.10 9.32 16.83
C GLY A 290 -4.39 9.79 17.50
N ASN A 291 -5.41 10.15 16.71
CA ASN A 291 -6.72 10.58 17.22
C ASN A 291 -7.76 9.45 17.24
N GLY A 292 -7.46 8.29 16.64
CA GLY A 292 -8.40 7.18 16.50
C GLY A 292 -9.66 7.56 15.69
N THR A 293 -9.53 8.45 14.71
CA THR A 293 -10.65 9.09 14.01
C THR A 293 -10.42 9.13 12.51
N VAL A 294 -11.50 9.03 11.75
CA VAL A 294 -11.54 9.27 10.30
C VAL A 294 -12.00 10.70 10.06
N TYR A 295 -11.25 11.45 9.27
CA TYR A 295 -11.54 12.83 8.91
C TYR A 295 -11.77 12.99 7.42
N ARG A 296 -12.40 14.09 7.03
CA ARG A 296 -12.68 14.45 5.65
C ARG A 296 -12.27 15.91 5.40
N ILE A 297 -11.54 16.13 4.30
CA ILE A 297 -11.21 17.46 3.78
C ILE A 297 -12.21 17.82 2.69
N THR A 298 -12.84 18.98 2.84
CA THR A 298 -13.78 19.55 1.87
C THR A 298 -13.47 21.04 1.70
N PRO A 299 -13.89 21.69 0.59
CA PRO A 299 -13.74 23.12 0.36
C PRO A 299 -14.30 24.00 1.48
#